data_0a3891c1b176d5f458b9e41d170adf17
#
_entry.id   0a3891c1b176d5f458b9e41d170adf17
#
_cell.length_a   1.000
_cell.length_b   1.000
_cell.length_c   1.000
_cell.angle_alpha   90.00
_cell.angle_beta   90.00
_cell.angle_gamma   90.00
#
_symmetry.space_group_name_H-M   'P 1'
#
loop_
_entity.id
_entity.type
_entity.pdbx_description
1 polymer ?
#
loop_
_entity_poly.entity_id
_entity_poly.type
_entity_poly.pdbx_seq_one_letter_code
_entity_poly.pdbx_strand_id
1 'polypeptide(L)'
;MSTEQTSADQTSTEHSTQQPTAQPGRPEVAAAGEWTFPEPRVRELPNGLTALVLDVPGQYVTSVRLTLPLPLRAEPRELEGVAWVMAGLLDEGTQQHDQRELSEMLERLGVGIGAGMSEGSLGVDLDVPQRHLGEALTLMTEIVREPAFAPGEVTRAVRTRLQDIEQERASAPHRAMRQLAATYYDPQTRASRPGAGSAQSVAAITRDDVVAFHREHVHPHGGTVVVAGDLTDVDVDVLLEASLGSWTTPGPAQEWERVPAPRAQDAARVVLVDRPGSVQSELILATSGPDRRAPRWPAFPVLGYVIGGAPNARIDAVLREEKGYTYGIRSGFRPRQVGGTFVVSGSVRADATVDSLRLLDEILRGVADGVTPVEATSGVDFMTLTAPGRYATADALADELAHLAADGLPLTFTSDTVAAMRRLTPEDLDAAWREDVGTDWTVVVVGDASAYRDEVEALGIGPVSVVPA
;
A
#
# COMPACT_ATOMS: atom_id res chain seq x y z
N MET A 1 43.65 19.53 78.33
CA MET A 1 43.97 18.21 78.87
C MET A 1 43.65 17.22 77.78
N SER A 2 44.71 16.49 77.34
CA SER A 2 44.80 15.19 76.65
C SER A 2 44.13 15.09 75.29
N THR A 3 44.87 15.29 74.33
CA THR A 3 45.39 14.47 73.16
C THR A 3 45.04 13.01 73.16
N GLU A 4 44.40 12.55 72.06
CA GLU A 4 44.65 11.22 71.49
C GLU A 4 44.56 11.29 69.97
N GLN A 5 45.68 11.01 69.31
CA GLN A 5 45.86 10.79 67.91
C GLN A 5 45.47 9.36 67.67
N THR A 6 44.65 9.09 66.63
CA THR A 6 44.48 7.75 66.10
C THR A 6 44.80 7.78 64.61
N SER A 7 45.75 6.95 64.28
CA SER A 7 46.37 6.68 62.98
C SER A 7 45.34 6.22 61.94
N ALA A 8 45.35 6.83 60.73
CA ALA A 8 44.60 6.34 59.58
C ALA A 8 45.46 5.40 58.77
N ASP A 9 44.97 4.17 58.67
CA ASP A 9 45.50 3.08 57.85
C ASP A 9 45.14 3.33 56.38
N GLN A 10 46.16 3.51 55.52
CA GLN A 10 46.01 3.66 54.09
C GLN A 10 45.94 2.27 53.40
N THR A 11 44.77 1.79 53.13
CA THR A 11 44.58 0.66 52.23
C THR A 11 44.63 1.16 50.77
N SER A 12 45.73 0.86 50.10
CA SER A 12 45.93 1.04 48.65
C SER A 12 45.04 0.08 47.89
N THR A 13 43.99 0.60 47.26
CA THR A 13 43.20 -0.15 46.29
C THR A 13 43.95 -0.17 44.97
N GLU A 14 44.51 -1.32 44.63
CA GLU A 14 45.06 -1.61 43.28
C GLU A 14 43.91 -1.55 42.28
N HIS A 15 43.87 -0.53 41.45
CA HIS A 15 43.03 -0.45 40.26
C HIS A 15 43.59 -1.45 39.21
N SER A 16 42.97 -2.59 39.13
CA SER A 16 43.17 -3.54 38.01
C SER A 16 42.72 -2.84 36.72
N THR A 17 43.65 -2.40 35.91
CA THR A 17 43.43 -1.92 34.55
C THR A 17 43.04 -3.14 33.71
N GLN A 18 41.72 -3.42 33.58
CA GLN A 18 41.22 -4.28 32.55
C GLN A 18 41.58 -3.70 31.18
N GLN A 19 42.43 -4.38 30.44
CA GLN A 19 42.69 -4.08 29.02
C GLN A 19 41.36 -4.15 28.25
N PRO A 20 41.06 -3.16 27.41
CA PRO A 20 39.87 -3.21 26.56
C PRO A 20 39.95 -4.47 25.70
N THR A 21 38.99 -5.37 25.90
CA THR A 21 38.79 -6.49 25.00
C THR A 21 38.64 -5.94 23.59
N ALA A 22 39.51 -6.35 22.67
CA ALA A 22 39.45 -5.96 21.28
C ALA A 22 38.00 -6.20 20.79
N GLN A 23 37.37 -5.14 20.29
CA GLN A 23 36.07 -5.29 19.67
C GLN A 23 36.20 -6.31 18.52
N PRO A 24 35.30 -7.30 18.45
CA PRO A 24 35.34 -8.24 17.34
C PRO A 24 35.31 -7.47 16.03
N GLY A 25 36.19 -7.81 15.09
CA GLY A 25 36.22 -7.20 13.77
C GLY A 25 34.85 -7.29 13.10
N ARG A 26 34.54 -6.34 12.23
CA ARG A 26 33.33 -6.39 11.43
C ARG A 26 33.24 -7.75 10.72
N PRO A 27 32.12 -8.48 10.83
CA PRO A 27 31.96 -9.74 10.10
C PRO A 27 32.18 -9.54 8.60
N GLU A 28 32.82 -10.49 7.94
CA GLU A 28 32.90 -10.48 6.48
C GLU A 28 31.52 -10.64 5.89
N VAL A 29 31.17 -9.77 4.95
CA VAL A 29 29.92 -9.85 4.22
C VAL A 29 30.10 -10.86 3.11
N ALA A 30 29.50 -12.04 3.23
CA ALA A 30 29.46 -13.01 2.15
C ALA A 30 28.65 -12.47 0.96
N ALA A 31 28.98 -12.94 -0.26
CA ALA A 31 28.14 -12.68 -1.42
C ALA A 31 26.73 -13.24 -1.18
N ALA A 32 25.70 -12.48 -1.54
CA ALA A 32 24.33 -12.95 -1.42
C ALA A 32 24.11 -14.20 -2.27
N GLY A 33 23.49 -15.23 -1.67
CA GLY A 33 23.07 -16.42 -2.38
C GLY A 33 21.91 -16.13 -3.35
N GLU A 34 21.62 -17.09 -4.20
CA GLU A 34 20.37 -17.06 -4.97
C GLU A 34 19.19 -17.19 -4.01
N TRP A 35 18.19 -16.31 -4.21
CA TRP A 35 16.97 -16.34 -3.47
C TRP A 35 15.79 -16.35 -4.44
N THR A 36 14.81 -17.18 -4.15
CA THR A 36 13.54 -17.25 -4.87
C THR A 36 12.38 -17.13 -3.88
N PHE A 37 11.31 -16.51 -4.31
CA PHE A 37 10.06 -16.49 -3.57
C PHE A 37 9.52 -17.93 -3.48
N PRO A 38 9.08 -18.41 -2.30
CA PRO A 38 8.60 -19.78 -2.16
C PRO A 38 7.31 -20.01 -2.96
N GLU A 39 7.22 -21.16 -3.62
CA GLU A 39 6.05 -21.53 -4.41
C GLU A 39 4.96 -22.16 -3.53
N PRO A 40 3.72 -21.63 -3.56
CA PRO A 40 2.61 -22.24 -2.85
C PRO A 40 2.10 -23.50 -3.57
N ARG A 41 1.51 -24.41 -2.83
CA ARG A 41 0.66 -25.46 -3.39
C ARG A 41 -0.68 -24.84 -3.83
N VAL A 42 -1.10 -25.11 -5.05
CA VAL A 42 -2.33 -24.58 -5.64
C VAL A 42 -3.42 -25.65 -5.62
N ARG A 43 -4.62 -25.28 -5.24
CA ARG A 43 -5.80 -26.15 -5.25
C ARG A 43 -7.06 -25.36 -5.60
N GLU A 44 -7.90 -25.92 -6.47
CA GLU A 44 -9.24 -25.42 -6.72
C GLU A 44 -10.24 -26.03 -5.75
N LEU A 45 -11.04 -25.20 -5.09
CA LEU A 45 -12.15 -25.63 -4.23
C LEU A 45 -13.43 -25.82 -5.07
N PRO A 46 -14.38 -26.66 -4.59
CA PRO A 46 -15.60 -26.98 -5.35
C PRO A 46 -16.47 -25.77 -5.73
N ASN A 47 -16.34 -24.68 -5.00
CA ASN A 47 -17.10 -23.42 -5.20
C ASN A 47 -16.38 -22.39 -6.10
N GLY A 48 -15.24 -22.75 -6.70
CA GLY A 48 -14.48 -21.90 -7.59
C GLY A 48 -13.51 -20.92 -6.93
N LEU A 49 -13.24 -21.09 -5.61
CA LEU A 49 -12.10 -20.43 -4.95
C LEU A 49 -10.81 -21.18 -5.32
N THR A 50 -9.75 -20.43 -5.61
CA THR A 50 -8.38 -20.95 -5.70
C THR A 50 -7.71 -20.86 -4.33
N ALA A 51 -7.26 -21.97 -3.78
CA ALA A 51 -6.47 -22.01 -2.55
C ALA A 51 -4.97 -22.04 -2.86
N LEU A 52 -4.22 -21.12 -2.27
CA LEU A 52 -2.76 -21.07 -2.30
C LEU A 52 -2.26 -21.40 -0.88
N VAL A 53 -1.59 -22.51 -0.71
CA VAL A 53 -1.16 -23.02 0.59
C VAL A 53 0.36 -23.03 0.66
N LEU A 54 0.92 -22.33 1.64
CA LEU A 54 2.35 -22.20 1.83
C LEU A 54 2.74 -22.63 3.25
N ASP A 55 3.45 -23.75 3.36
CA ASP A 55 4.04 -24.20 4.64
C ASP A 55 5.30 -23.38 4.94
N VAL A 56 5.32 -22.73 6.12
CA VAL A 56 6.42 -21.88 6.59
C VAL A 56 6.79 -22.36 8.00
N PRO A 57 7.63 -23.39 8.12
CA PRO A 57 7.96 -24.01 9.41
C PRO A 57 8.48 -23.02 10.44
N GLY A 58 7.97 -23.12 11.68
CA GLY A 58 8.32 -22.22 12.78
C GLY A 58 7.52 -20.91 12.85
N GLN A 59 6.65 -20.63 11.87
CA GLN A 59 5.74 -19.48 11.88
C GLN A 59 4.38 -19.89 12.46
N TYR A 60 4.28 -19.90 13.81
CA TYR A 60 3.11 -20.41 14.54
C TYR A 60 1.87 -19.51 14.51
N VAL A 61 1.98 -18.33 13.94
CA VAL A 61 0.84 -17.49 13.52
C VAL A 61 0.61 -17.77 12.04
N THR A 62 -0.58 -18.27 11.74
CA THR A 62 -1.01 -18.55 10.37
C THR A 62 -1.72 -17.31 9.84
N SER A 63 -1.29 -16.86 8.68
CA SER A 63 -1.89 -15.75 7.94
C SER A 63 -2.80 -16.28 6.84
N VAL A 64 -4.05 -15.81 6.84
CA VAL A 64 -5.04 -16.13 5.80
C VAL A 64 -5.43 -14.85 5.10
N ARG A 65 -5.40 -14.85 3.77
CA ARG A 65 -5.82 -13.71 2.93
C ARG A 65 -6.86 -14.20 1.93
N LEU A 66 -8.08 -13.71 2.06
CA LEU A 66 -9.14 -13.96 1.10
C LEU A 66 -9.28 -12.73 0.19
N THR A 67 -9.11 -12.94 -1.10
CA THR A 67 -9.29 -11.90 -2.11
C THR A 67 -10.44 -12.28 -3.03
N LEU A 68 -11.48 -11.45 -3.07
CA LEU A 68 -12.64 -11.66 -3.92
C LEU A 68 -12.68 -10.56 -5.00
N PRO A 69 -12.82 -10.91 -6.28
CA PRO A 69 -12.94 -9.95 -7.36
C PRO A 69 -14.20 -9.08 -7.19
N LEU A 70 -13.98 -7.81 -6.83
CA LEU A 70 -15.05 -6.82 -6.66
C LEU A 70 -14.50 -5.42 -6.96
N PRO A 71 -14.54 -4.97 -8.21
CA PRO A 71 -14.02 -3.66 -8.57
C PRO A 71 -14.96 -2.54 -8.11
N LEU A 72 -14.39 -1.43 -7.66
CA LEU A 72 -15.15 -0.23 -7.24
C LEU A 72 -16.10 0.30 -8.31
N ARG A 73 -15.89 -0.02 -9.59
CA ARG A 73 -16.81 0.36 -10.67
C ARG A 73 -18.14 -0.43 -10.66
N ALA A 74 -18.27 -1.44 -9.79
CA ALA A 74 -19.54 -2.13 -9.55
C ALA A 74 -20.52 -1.27 -8.74
N GLU A 75 -20.01 -0.28 -8.02
CA GLU A 75 -20.85 0.61 -7.23
C GLU A 75 -21.76 1.49 -8.11
N PRO A 76 -23.06 1.60 -7.80
CA PRO A 76 -23.90 2.65 -8.38
C PRO A 76 -23.31 4.03 -8.09
N ARG A 77 -23.32 4.93 -9.08
CA ARG A 77 -22.67 6.24 -8.95
C ARG A 77 -23.20 7.06 -7.78
N GLU A 78 -24.48 6.97 -7.49
CA GLU A 78 -25.14 7.65 -6.37
C GLU A 78 -24.82 7.05 -5.00
N LEU A 79 -24.29 5.82 -4.97
CA LEU A 79 -23.93 5.08 -3.76
C LEU A 79 -22.43 4.77 -3.69
N GLU A 80 -21.58 5.47 -4.45
CA GLU A 80 -20.13 5.29 -4.37
C GLU A 80 -19.65 5.40 -2.92
N GLY A 81 -18.90 4.40 -2.45
CA GLY A 81 -18.52 4.19 -1.05
C GLY A 81 -19.31 3.07 -0.37
N VAL A 82 -20.35 2.51 -1.01
CA VAL A 82 -21.12 1.39 -0.42
C VAL A 82 -20.25 0.15 -0.22
N ALA A 83 -19.32 -0.14 -1.14
CA ALA A 83 -18.38 -1.23 -1.00
C ALA A 83 -17.44 -1.04 0.21
N TRP A 84 -16.97 0.18 0.43
CA TRP A 84 -16.15 0.54 1.59
C TRP A 84 -16.92 0.37 2.91
N VAL A 85 -18.13 0.90 2.98
CA VAL A 85 -19.00 0.77 4.17
C VAL A 85 -19.35 -0.69 4.42
N MET A 86 -19.66 -1.46 3.37
CA MET A 86 -19.93 -2.89 3.46
C MET A 86 -18.72 -3.65 4.02
N ALA A 87 -17.53 -3.41 3.47
CA ALA A 87 -16.31 -4.09 3.92
C ALA A 87 -16.03 -3.83 5.41
N GLY A 88 -16.14 -2.57 5.85
CA GLY A 88 -15.93 -2.20 7.24
C GLY A 88 -17.05 -2.64 8.21
N LEU A 89 -18.06 -3.34 7.72
CA LEU A 89 -19.15 -3.88 8.52
C LEU A 89 -19.16 -5.41 8.58
N LEU A 90 -18.25 -6.08 7.88
CA LEU A 90 -18.25 -7.55 7.80
C LEU A 90 -18.02 -8.18 9.18
N ASP A 91 -17.13 -7.63 9.99
CA ASP A 91 -16.80 -8.09 11.33
C ASP A 91 -17.63 -7.48 12.47
N GLU A 92 -18.68 -6.71 12.13
CA GLU A 92 -19.58 -6.04 13.07
C GLU A 92 -20.82 -6.90 13.40
N GLY A 93 -20.65 -8.21 13.40
CA GLY A 93 -21.66 -9.22 13.72
C GLY A 93 -22.17 -9.99 12.50
N THR A 94 -22.67 -11.19 12.77
CA THR A 94 -23.18 -12.14 11.78
C THR A 94 -24.67 -12.43 12.04
N GLN A 95 -25.27 -13.26 11.20
CA GLN A 95 -26.63 -13.73 11.45
C GLN A 95 -26.77 -14.62 12.71
N GLN A 96 -25.65 -15.16 13.22
CA GLN A 96 -25.58 -16.07 14.34
C GLN A 96 -25.09 -15.39 15.63
N HIS A 97 -24.22 -14.39 15.50
CA HIS A 97 -23.54 -13.71 16.62
C HIS A 97 -23.68 -12.21 16.49
N ASP A 98 -24.08 -11.55 17.59
CA ASP A 98 -23.99 -10.09 17.60
C ASP A 98 -22.54 -9.59 17.63
N GLN A 99 -22.34 -8.30 17.43
CA GLN A 99 -21.02 -7.68 17.35
C GLN A 99 -20.17 -7.98 18.59
N ARG A 100 -20.75 -7.96 19.79
CA ARG A 100 -20.03 -8.19 21.04
C ARG A 100 -19.64 -9.66 21.18
N GLU A 101 -20.57 -10.58 20.88
CA GLU A 101 -20.33 -12.02 20.94
C GLU A 101 -19.24 -12.42 19.94
N LEU A 102 -19.30 -11.91 18.71
CA LEU A 102 -18.30 -12.15 17.69
C LEU A 102 -16.91 -11.65 18.12
N SER A 103 -16.84 -10.41 18.62
CA SER A 103 -15.58 -9.84 19.14
C SER A 103 -14.99 -10.67 20.28
N GLU A 104 -15.81 -11.09 21.25
CA GLU A 104 -15.36 -11.95 22.35
C GLU A 104 -14.87 -13.33 21.88
N MET A 105 -15.44 -13.87 20.78
CA MET A 105 -14.99 -15.12 20.17
C MET A 105 -13.64 -14.95 19.49
N LEU A 106 -13.46 -13.91 18.68
CA LEU A 106 -12.22 -13.58 17.99
C LEU A 106 -11.08 -13.31 18.98
N GLU A 107 -11.33 -12.51 20.02
CA GLU A 107 -10.36 -12.24 21.08
C GLU A 107 -9.90 -13.51 21.83
N ARG A 108 -10.84 -14.41 22.14
CA ARG A 108 -10.50 -15.70 22.78
C ARG A 108 -9.57 -16.57 21.95
N LEU A 109 -9.73 -16.54 20.64
CA LEU A 109 -8.90 -17.28 19.71
C LEU A 109 -7.57 -16.59 19.42
N GLY A 110 -7.43 -15.32 19.82
CA GLY A 110 -6.29 -14.48 19.46
C GLY A 110 -6.25 -14.16 17.98
N VAL A 111 -7.43 -13.98 17.38
CA VAL A 111 -7.60 -13.68 15.95
C VAL A 111 -7.59 -12.16 15.74
N GLY A 112 -6.73 -11.69 14.82
CA GLY A 112 -6.91 -10.41 14.16
C GLY A 112 -7.63 -10.64 12.83
N ILE A 113 -8.75 -9.96 12.60
CA ILE A 113 -9.46 -9.98 11.33
C ILE A 113 -9.75 -8.56 10.88
N GLY A 114 -9.70 -8.34 9.57
CA GLY A 114 -10.04 -7.08 8.95
C GLY A 114 -10.50 -7.28 7.52
N ALA A 115 -11.30 -6.35 7.02
CA ALA A 115 -11.71 -6.36 5.63
C ALA A 115 -11.56 -4.97 5.00
N GLY A 116 -11.26 -4.93 3.70
CA GLY A 116 -11.05 -3.68 2.99
C GLY A 116 -11.23 -3.80 1.48
N MET A 117 -11.47 -2.65 0.87
CA MET A 117 -11.61 -2.55 -0.59
C MET A 117 -10.35 -2.03 -1.23
N SER A 118 -9.88 -2.73 -2.24
CA SER A 118 -8.96 -2.18 -3.24
C SER A 118 -9.75 -1.65 -4.45
N GLU A 119 -9.05 -1.19 -5.48
CA GLU A 119 -9.69 -0.80 -6.73
C GLU A 119 -10.43 -1.97 -7.41
N GLY A 120 -9.89 -3.16 -7.30
CA GLY A 120 -10.36 -4.34 -8.03
C GLY A 120 -10.91 -5.47 -7.17
N SER A 121 -10.79 -5.41 -5.86
CA SER A 121 -11.14 -6.54 -5.00
C SER A 121 -11.56 -6.14 -3.59
N LEU A 122 -12.38 -6.99 -2.97
CA LEU A 122 -12.57 -7.09 -1.53
C LEU A 122 -11.49 -8.02 -0.97
N GLY A 123 -10.70 -7.52 -0.02
CA GLY A 123 -9.77 -8.30 0.78
C GLY A 123 -10.35 -8.58 2.16
N VAL A 124 -10.13 -9.79 2.68
CA VAL A 124 -10.37 -10.12 4.09
C VAL A 124 -9.13 -10.81 4.63
N ASP A 125 -8.53 -10.19 5.63
CA ASP A 125 -7.26 -10.63 6.22
C ASP A 125 -7.52 -11.21 7.60
N LEU A 126 -6.89 -12.33 7.92
CA LEU A 126 -7.01 -13.01 9.19
C LEU A 126 -5.64 -13.54 9.60
N ASP A 127 -5.23 -13.21 10.83
CA ASP A 127 -4.03 -13.77 11.47
C ASP A 127 -4.43 -14.48 12.77
N VAL A 128 -3.98 -15.73 12.92
CA VAL A 128 -4.43 -16.61 14.01
C VAL A 128 -3.32 -17.57 14.46
N PRO A 129 -3.20 -17.88 15.77
CA PRO A 129 -2.37 -19.01 16.19
C PRO A 129 -2.79 -20.30 15.50
N GLN A 130 -1.85 -21.06 14.95
CA GLN A 130 -2.08 -22.28 14.15
C GLN A 130 -3.11 -23.24 14.77
N ARG A 131 -3.06 -23.43 16.10
CA ARG A 131 -3.99 -24.32 16.82
C ARG A 131 -5.46 -23.93 16.74
N HIS A 132 -5.77 -22.69 16.37
CA HIS A 132 -7.12 -22.14 16.23
C HIS A 132 -7.55 -21.91 14.78
N LEU A 133 -6.71 -22.33 13.80
CA LEU A 133 -6.97 -22.09 12.38
C LEU A 133 -8.35 -22.57 11.92
N GLY A 134 -8.77 -23.77 12.34
CA GLY A 134 -10.06 -24.33 11.94
C GLY A 134 -11.26 -23.54 12.43
N GLU A 135 -11.25 -23.11 13.70
CA GLU A 135 -12.30 -22.26 14.27
C GLU A 135 -12.32 -20.87 13.61
N ALA A 136 -11.13 -20.31 13.38
CA ALA A 136 -10.99 -19.00 12.74
C ALA A 136 -11.47 -19.00 11.29
N LEU A 137 -11.16 -20.04 10.51
CA LEU A 137 -11.69 -20.20 9.14
C LEU A 137 -13.22 -20.33 9.11
N THR A 138 -13.80 -20.99 10.11
CA THR A 138 -15.25 -21.09 10.25
C THR A 138 -15.87 -19.71 10.50
N LEU A 139 -15.31 -18.93 11.44
CA LEU A 139 -15.77 -17.56 11.73
C LEU A 139 -15.56 -16.64 10.54
N MET A 140 -14.41 -16.72 9.86
CA MET A 140 -14.16 -15.93 8.64
C MET A 140 -15.20 -16.22 7.57
N THR A 141 -15.56 -17.49 7.39
CA THR A 141 -16.58 -17.90 6.41
C THR A 141 -17.95 -17.31 6.78
N GLU A 142 -18.31 -17.34 8.07
CA GLU A 142 -19.56 -16.77 8.56
C GLU A 142 -19.62 -15.24 8.37
N ILE A 143 -18.53 -14.55 8.73
CA ILE A 143 -18.36 -13.10 8.58
C ILE A 143 -18.53 -12.65 7.12
N VAL A 144 -17.92 -13.37 6.18
CA VAL A 144 -17.97 -13.00 4.77
C VAL A 144 -19.30 -13.39 4.12
N ARG A 145 -19.87 -14.52 4.51
CA ARG A 145 -21.07 -15.09 3.88
C ARG A 145 -22.37 -14.54 4.48
N GLU A 146 -22.42 -14.35 5.79
CA GLU A 146 -23.65 -14.10 6.57
C GLU A 146 -23.52 -12.90 7.53
N PRO A 147 -22.97 -11.75 7.08
CA PRO A 147 -22.90 -10.57 7.93
C PRO A 147 -24.31 -10.07 8.31
N ALA A 148 -24.48 -9.59 9.53
CA ALA A 148 -25.76 -9.12 10.02
C ALA A 148 -26.19 -7.77 9.43
N PHE A 149 -25.21 -6.91 9.17
CA PHE A 149 -25.46 -5.51 8.80
C PHE A 149 -26.54 -4.88 9.70
N ALA A 150 -26.35 -4.97 11.02
CA ALA A 150 -27.32 -4.45 11.99
C ALA A 150 -27.59 -2.96 11.75
N PRO A 151 -28.85 -2.48 11.81
CA PRO A 151 -29.18 -1.08 11.48
C PRO A 151 -28.37 -0.04 12.25
N GLY A 152 -28.08 -0.32 13.52
CA GLY A 152 -27.27 0.55 14.38
C GLY A 152 -25.84 0.68 13.88
N GLU A 153 -25.24 -0.45 13.48
CA GLU A 153 -23.86 -0.51 12.99
C GLU A 153 -23.71 0.16 11.62
N VAL A 154 -24.65 -0.05 10.71
CA VAL A 154 -24.66 0.67 9.42
C VAL A 154 -24.75 2.18 9.65
N THR A 155 -25.66 2.63 10.52
CA THR A 155 -25.78 4.07 10.85
C THR A 155 -24.50 4.61 11.46
N ARG A 156 -23.84 3.85 12.33
CA ARG A 156 -22.54 4.21 12.91
C ARG A 156 -21.46 4.30 11.87
N ALA A 157 -21.33 3.30 10.99
CA ALA A 157 -20.31 3.25 9.94
C ALA A 157 -20.44 4.43 8.96
N VAL A 158 -21.65 4.72 8.48
CA VAL A 158 -21.92 5.88 7.62
C VAL A 158 -21.54 7.18 8.31
N ARG A 159 -21.92 7.38 9.58
CA ARG A 159 -21.56 8.57 10.34
C ARG A 159 -20.05 8.70 10.54
N THR A 160 -19.37 7.62 10.88
CA THR A 160 -17.90 7.59 11.03
C THR A 160 -17.25 7.96 9.71
N ARG A 161 -17.69 7.35 8.61
CA ARG A 161 -17.12 7.68 7.28
C ARG A 161 -17.31 9.15 6.89
N LEU A 162 -18.46 9.76 7.23
CA LEU A 162 -18.68 11.19 7.01
C LEU A 162 -17.73 12.06 7.85
N GLN A 163 -17.43 11.66 9.09
CA GLN A 163 -16.45 12.34 9.94
C GLN A 163 -15.03 12.21 9.36
N ASP A 164 -14.66 11.03 8.86
CA ASP A 164 -13.37 10.81 8.21
C ASP A 164 -13.21 11.70 6.97
N ILE A 165 -14.26 11.85 6.15
CA ILE A 165 -14.26 12.73 4.99
C ILE A 165 -13.97 14.20 5.40
N GLU A 166 -14.53 14.69 6.51
CA GLU A 166 -14.21 16.02 7.00
C GLU A 166 -12.76 16.15 7.51
N GLN A 167 -12.23 15.11 8.16
CA GLN A 167 -10.80 15.07 8.53
C GLN A 167 -9.89 15.03 7.31
N GLU A 168 -10.21 14.22 6.30
CA GLU A 168 -9.49 14.15 5.03
C GLU A 168 -9.45 15.51 4.32
N ARG A 169 -10.54 16.29 4.37
CA ARG A 169 -10.59 17.65 3.83
C ARG A 169 -9.62 18.60 4.56
N ALA A 170 -9.48 18.44 5.86
CA ALA A 170 -8.56 19.25 6.66
C ALA A 170 -7.09 18.88 6.41
N SER A 171 -6.79 17.68 5.92
CA SER A 171 -5.45 17.17 5.65
C SER A 171 -4.95 17.62 4.27
N ALA A 172 -3.81 18.33 4.23
CA ALA A 172 -3.21 18.76 2.95
C ALA A 172 -2.80 17.57 2.04
N PRO A 173 -2.17 16.49 2.54
CA PRO A 173 -1.85 15.32 1.72
C PRO A 173 -3.09 14.64 1.13
N HIS A 174 -4.16 14.42 1.92
CA HIS A 174 -5.39 13.82 1.41
C HIS A 174 -6.07 14.72 0.37
N ARG A 175 -6.07 16.04 0.61
CA ARG A 175 -6.62 17.01 -0.33
C ARG A 175 -5.84 17.04 -1.65
N ALA A 176 -4.51 16.94 -1.57
CA ALA A 176 -3.64 16.85 -2.75
C ALA A 176 -3.91 15.60 -3.57
N MET A 177 -3.96 14.43 -2.90
CA MET A 177 -4.23 13.14 -3.56
C MET A 177 -5.61 13.11 -4.23
N ARG A 178 -6.64 13.60 -3.54
CA ARG A 178 -8.00 13.72 -4.07
C ARG A 178 -8.05 14.65 -5.29
N GLN A 179 -7.38 15.81 -5.21
CA GLN A 179 -7.31 16.74 -6.33
C GLN A 179 -6.54 16.14 -7.51
N LEU A 180 -5.44 15.42 -7.21
CA LEU A 180 -4.70 14.71 -8.26
C LEU A 180 -5.61 13.74 -8.99
N ALA A 181 -6.32 12.87 -8.29
CA ALA A 181 -7.21 11.89 -8.93
C ALA A 181 -8.27 12.57 -9.82
N ALA A 182 -8.90 13.63 -9.31
CA ALA A 182 -9.92 14.39 -10.04
C ALA A 182 -9.37 15.15 -11.27
N THR A 183 -8.07 15.49 -11.27
CA THR A 183 -7.43 16.21 -12.38
C THR A 183 -6.78 15.25 -13.37
N TYR A 184 -6.17 14.17 -12.86
CA TYR A 184 -5.39 13.25 -13.68
C TYR A 184 -6.27 12.29 -14.50
N TYR A 185 -7.31 11.70 -13.89
CA TYR A 185 -8.16 10.72 -14.57
C TYR A 185 -9.35 11.36 -15.28
N ASP A 186 -9.78 10.72 -16.38
CA ASP A 186 -11.00 11.10 -17.06
C ASP A 186 -12.19 11.12 -16.08
N PRO A 187 -12.98 12.22 -16.02
CA PRO A 187 -14.10 12.36 -15.09
C PRO A 187 -15.17 11.26 -15.19
N GLN A 188 -15.25 10.56 -16.33
CA GLN A 188 -16.19 9.45 -16.52
C GLN A 188 -15.74 8.18 -15.79
N THR A 189 -14.44 8.03 -15.49
CA THR A 189 -13.93 6.83 -14.83
C THR A 189 -14.15 6.86 -13.33
N ARG A 190 -14.30 5.68 -12.71
CA ARG A 190 -14.38 5.54 -11.24
C ARG A 190 -13.11 6.04 -10.55
N ALA A 191 -11.96 5.93 -11.22
CA ALA A 191 -10.64 6.34 -10.70
C ALA A 191 -10.51 7.84 -10.41
N SER A 192 -11.31 8.69 -11.07
CA SER A 192 -11.31 10.14 -10.83
C SER A 192 -11.97 10.55 -9.51
N ARG A 193 -12.63 9.61 -8.82
CA ARG A 193 -13.44 9.86 -7.62
C ARG A 193 -12.91 9.09 -6.40
N PRO A 194 -13.18 9.57 -5.16
CA PRO A 194 -12.71 8.91 -3.94
C PRO A 194 -13.16 7.45 -3.86
N GLY A 195 -12.23 6.53 -3.56
CA GLY A 195 -12.53 5.10 -3.43
C GLY A 195 -13.58 4.79 -2.38
N ALA A 196 -13.53 5.49 -1.24
CA ALA A 196 -14.46 5.35 -0.13
C ALA A 196 -15.65 6.33 -0.19
N GLY A 197 -16.00 6.82 -1.38
CA GLY A 197 -17.15 7.68 -1.64
C GLY A 197 -16.95 9.15 -1.28
N SER A 198 -17.94 9.96 -1.68
CA SER A 198 -18.07 11.38 -1.32
C SER A 198 -19.03 11.55 -0.15
N ALA A 199 -19.01 12.73 0.48
CA ALA A 199 -20.00 13.03 1.54
C ALA A 199 -21.45 12.90 1.05
N GLN A 200 -21.71 13.25 -0.22
CA GLN A 200 -23.04 13.13 -0.80
C GLN A 200 -23.45 11.67 -1.01
N SER A 201 -22.58 10.85 -1.64
CA SER A 201 -22.91 9.45 -1.92
C SER A 201 -22.97 8.61 -0.64
N VAL A 202 -22.03 8.82 0.29
CA VAL A 202 -22.00 8.11 1.58
C VAL A 202 -23.24 8.43 2.44
N ALA A 203 -23.68 9.70 2.47
CA ALA A 203 -24.87 10.08 3.21
C ALA A 203 -26.18 9.47 2.66
N ALA A 204 -26.18 9.03 1.41
CA ALA A 204 -27.33 8.38 0.78
C ALA A 204 -27.40 6.86 1.06
N ILE A 205 -26.30 6.24 1.53
CA ILE A 205 -26.22 4.79 1.76
C ILE A 205 -27.16 4.38 2.90
N THR A 206 -28.03 3.45 2.58
CA THR A 206 -28.94 2.80 3.54
C THR A 206 -28.48 1.38 3.86
N ARG A 207 -29.05 0.78 4.90
CA ARG A 207 -28.83 -0.64 5.21
C ARG A 207 -29.22 -1.55 4.03
N ASP A 208 -30.34 -1.27 3.40
CA ASP A 208 -30.84 -2.09 2.30
C ASP A 208 -29.90 -2.05 1.10
N ASP A 209 -29.25 -0.92 0.84
CA ASP A 209 -28.22 -0.79 -0.19
C ASP A 209 -27.00 -1.65 0.13
N VAL A 210 -26.52 -1.65 1.38
CA VAL A 210 -25.39 -2.48 1.84
C VAL A 210 -25.72 -3.96 1.68
N VAL A 211 -26.89 -4.39 2.14
CA VAL A 211 -27.36 -5.78 2.03
C VAL A 211 -27.50 -6.22 0.57
N ALA A 212 -28.09 -5.35 -0.26
CA ALA A 212 -28.26 -5.63 -1.69
C ALA A 212 -26.92 -5.76 -2.39
N PHE A 213 -25.99 -4.84 -2.14
CA PHE A 213 -24.66 -4.82 -2.73
C PHE A 213 -23.85 -6.06 -2.32
N HIS A 214 -23.85 -6.42 -1.04
CA HIS A 214 -23.21 -7.66 -0.56
C HIS A 214 -23.74 -8.88 -1.26
N ARG A 215 -25.09 -9.06 -1.26
CA ARG A 215 -25.73 -10.23 -1.86
C ARG A 215 -25.49 -10.37 -3.36
N GLU A 216 -25.34 -9.24 -4.06
CA GLU A 216 -25.16 -9.21 -5.51
C GLU A 216 -23.71 -9.47 -5.92
N HIS A 217 -22.74 -9.04 -5.09
CA HIS A 217 -21.35 -8.94 -5.53
C HIS A 217 -20.34 -9.76 -4.71
N VAL A 218 -20.69 -10.20 -3.48
CA VAL A 218 -19.76 -10.98 -2.65
C VAL A 218 -19.95 -12.48 -2.88
N HIS A 219 -19.06 -13.06 -3.67
CA HIS A 219 -19.13 -14.46 -4.12
C HIS A 219 -17.76 -15.12 -4.06
N PRO A 220 -17.69 -16.45 -3.80
CA PRO A 220 -16.42 -17.18 -3.74
C PRO A 220 -15.76 -17.36 -5.11
N HIS A 221 -16.56 -17.39 -6.19
CA HIS A 221 -16.09 -17.74 -7.52
C HIS A 221 -15.07 -16.73 -8.07
N GLY A 222 -13.95 -17.23 -8.59
CA GLY A 222 -12.85 -16.42 -9.09
C GLY A 222 -12.02 -15.75 -7.98
N GLY A 223 -12.39 -15.96 -6.71
CA GLY A 223 -11.61 -15.52 -5.56
C GLY A 223 -10.42 -16.42 -5.27
N THR A 224 -9.52 -15.93 -4.45
CA THR A 224 -8.34 -16.65 -4.00
C THR A 224 -8.24 -16.58 -2.48
N VAL A 225 -7.99 -17.71 -1.84
CA VAL A 225 -7.61 -17.78 -0.43
C VAL A 225 -6.16 -18.24 -0.32
N VAL A 226 -5.35 -17.45 0.36
CA VAL A 226 -3.96 -17.78 0.73
C VAL A 226 -3.93 -18.23 2.17
N VAL A 227 -3.24 -19.32 2.47
CA VAL A 227 -2.95 -19.79 3.83
C VAL A 227 -1.45 -19.99 3.96
N ALA A 228 -0.79 -19.22 4.80
CA ALA A 228 0.65 -19.30 5.05
C ALA A 228 0.96 -19.38 6.56
N GLY A 229 1.84 -20.27 6.96
CA GLY A 229 2.24 -20.48 8.34
C GLY A 229 2.87 -21.85 8.54
N ASP A 230 3.19 -22.20 9.78
CA ASP A 230 3.59 -23.57 10.10
C ASP A 230 2.35 -24.47 10.05
N LEU A 231 2.29 -25.30 9.02
CA LEU A 231 1.17 -26.18 8.73
C LEU A 231 1.46 -27.64 9.10
N THR A 232 2.50 -27.86 9.91
CA THR A 232 2.84 -29.18 10.44
C THR A 232 1.63 -29.75 11.22
N ASP A 233 1.26 -30.99 10.89
CA ASP A 233 0.10 -31.68 11.47
C ASP A 233 -1.28 -31.02 11.25
N VAL A 234 -1.38 -30.08 10.30
CA VAL A 234 -2.65 -29.43 9.94
C VAL A 234 -3.10 -29.90 8.56
N ASP A 235 -4.27 -30.52 8.49
CA ASP A 235 -4.91 -30.82 7.20
C ASP A 235 -5.70 -29.58 6.71
N VAL A 236 -4.94 -28.64 6.09
CA VAL A 236 -5.50 -27.39 5.56
C VAL A 236 -6.59 -27.63 4.52
N ASP A 237 -6.47 -28.71 3.75
CA ASP A 237 -7.45 -29.04 2.72
C ASP A 237 -8.82 -29.38 3.31
N VAL A 238 -8.83 -30.19 4.36
CA VAL A 238 -10.05 -30.52 5.10
C VAL A 238 -10.66 -29.28 5.75
N LEU A 239 -9.82 -28.43 6.34
CA LEU A 239 -10.29 -27.19 6.98
C LEU A 239 -10.90 -26.21 5.96
N LEU A 240 -10.25 -26.02 4.81
CA LEU A 240 -10.75 -25.14 3.77
C LEU A 240 -12.04 -25.67 3.13
N GLU A 241 -12.14 -26.98 2.89
CA GLU A 241 -13.37 -27.59 2.35
C GLU A 241 -14.56 -27.45 3.32
N ALA A 242 -14.31 -27.66 4.61
CA ALA A 242 -15.34 -27.54 5.65
C ALA A 242 -15.79 -26.10 5.92
N SER A 243 -14.94 -25.12 5.66
CA SER A 243 -15.19 -23.69 5.86
C SER A 243 -15.52 -22.96 4.55
N LEU A 244 -14.58 -22.19 4.01
CA LEU A 244 -14.77 -21.39 2.79
C LEU A 244 -15.23 -22.23 1.58
N GLY A 245 -14.81 -23.48 1.44
CA GLY A 245 -15.22 -24.38 0.38
C GLY A 245 -16.70 -24.78 0.43
N SER A 246 -17.32 -24.72 1.61
CA SER A 246 -18.75 -24.96 1.80
C SER A 246 -19.65 -23.79 1.35
N TRP A 247 -19.04 -22.63 1.08
CA TRP A 247 -19.77 -21.43 0.67
C TRP A 247 -20.24 -21.55 -0.79
N THR A 248 -21.54 -21.67 -0.99
CA THR A 248 -22.17 -21.74 -2.31
C THR A 248 -23.06 -20.51 -2.51
N THR A 249 -23.02 -19.97 -3.71
CA THR A 249 -23.92 -18.89 -4.14
C THR A 249 -24.73 -19.31 -5.34
N PRO A 250 -26.01 -18.93 -5.42
CA PRO A 250 -26.83 -19.22 -6.58
C PRO A 250 -26.44 -18.31 -7.77
N GLY A 251 -26.45 -18.84 -8.96
CA GLY A 251 -26.23 -18.07 -10.19
C GLY A 251 -24.88 -18.30 -10.86
N PRO A 252 -24.68 -17.75 -12.05
CA PRO A 252 -23.41 -17.83 -12.75
C PRO A 252 -22.35 -16.98 -12.05
N ALA A 253 -21.10 -17.40 -12.19
CA ALA A 253 -19.96 -16.62 -11.80
C ALA A 253 -19.94 -15.25 -12.47
N GLN A 254 -19.68 -14.20 -11.69
CA GLN A 254 -19.44 -12.89 -12.25
C GLN A 254 -17.97 -12.75 -12.61
N GLU A 255 -17.69 -12.54 -13.88
CA GLU A 255 -16.35 -12.23 -14.35
C GLU A 255 -16.18 -10.72 -14.50
N TRP A 256 -15.06 -10.21 -13.97
CA TRP A 256 -14.73 -8.81 -14.07
C TRP A 256 -13.59 -8.58 -15.06
N GLU A 257 -13.91 -7.86 -16.15
CA GLU A 257 -12.89 -7.41 -17.09
C GLU A 257 -11.99 -6.36 -16.45
N ARG A 258 -10.68 -6.40 -16.77
CA ARG A 258 -9.73 -5.35 -16.37
C ARG A 258 -9.87 -4.17 -17.31
N VAL A 259 -10.20 -3.02 -16.75
CA VAL A 259 -10.46 -1.80 -17.52
C VAL A 259 -9.41 -0.75 -17.22
N PRO A 260 -8.80 -0.12 -18.24
CA PRO A 260 -7.90 1.00 -18.01
C PRO A 260 -8.64 2.19 -17.41
N ALA A 261 -7.93 2.99 -16.62
CA ALA A 261 -8.39 4.30 -16.21
C ALA A 261 -7.66 5.36 -17.03
N PRO A 262 -8.28 5.84 -18.13
CA PRO A 262 -7.64 6.80 -19.02
C PRO A 262 -7.35 8.11 -18.30
N ARG A 263 -6.25 8.73 -18.70
CA ARG A 263 -5.88 10.08 -18.29
C ARG A 263 -6.82 11.09 -18.94
N ALA A 264 -7.18 12.16 -18.24
CA ALA A 264 -7.94 13.27 -18.80
C ALA A 264 -7.11 14.00 -19.89
N GLN A 265 -7.78 14.49 -20.93
CA GLN A 265 -7.11 15.16 -22.04
C GLN A 265 -6.37 16.43 -21.61
N ASP A 266 -6.89 17.13 -20.60
CA ASP A 266 -6.34 18.37 -20.06
C ASP A 266 -5.62 18.18 -18.71
N ALA A 267 -5.18 16.96 -18.41
CA ALA A 267 -4.50 16.62 -17.15
C ALA A 267 -3.10 17.23 -17.02
N ALA A 268 -2.45 17.62 -18.14
CA ALA A 268 -1.14 18.26 -18.11
C ALA A 268 -1.25 19.72 -17.66
N ARG A 269 -1.40 19.93 -16.35
CA ARG A 269 -1.60 21.25 -15.74
C ARG A 269 -1.14 21.31 -14.29
N VAL A 270 -1.05 22.55 -13.77
CA VAL A 270 -0.82 22.83 -12.35
C VAL A 270 -2.13 23.27 -11.69
N VAL A 271 -2.50 22.61 -10.61
CA VAL A 271 -3.66 22.98 -9.80
C VAL A 271 -3.18 23.45 -8.43
N LEU A 272 -3.43 24.71 -8.10
CA LEU A 272 -3.19 25.28 -6.78
C LEU A 272 -4.47 25.16 -5.95
N VAL A 273 -4.43 24.38 -4.89
CA VAL A 273 -5.52 24.29 -3.91
C VAL A 273 -5.24 25.32 -2.83
N ASP A 274 -6.05 26.38 -2.81
CA ASP A 274 -5.79 27.56 -2.00
C ASP A 274 -6.13 27.34 -0.52
N ARG A 275 -5.10 27.38 0.34
CA ARG A 275 -5.19 27.34 1.82
C ARG A 275 -4.43 28.53 2.38
N PRO A 276 -5.08 29.70 2.51
CA PRO A 276 -4.43 30.91 2.99
C PRO A 276 -3.76 30.73 4.35
N GLY A 277 -2.55 31.27 4.48
CA GLY A 277 -1.77 31.22 5.72
C GLY A 277 -1.08 29.88 6.02
N SER A 278 -1.08 28.94 5.07
CA SER A 278 -0.32 27.70 5.21
C SER A 278 1.17 27.96 5.32
N VAL A 279 1.83 27.40 6.34
CA VAL A 279 3.29 27.50 6.56
C VAL A 279 4.08 26.42 5.79
N GLN A 280 3.39 25.45 5.20
CA GLN A 280 3.90 24.42 4.32
C GLN A 280 3.02 24.30 3.07
N SER A 281 3.63 23.85 1.98
CA SER A 281 2.92 23.41 0.78
C SER A 281 3.07 21.92 0.61
N GLU A 282 1.96 21.23 0.39
CA GLU A 282 1.98 19.83 -0.04
C GLU A 282 2.06 19.79 -1.56
N LEU A 283 3.06 19.09 -2.07
CA LEU A 283 3.31 18.91 -3.49
C LEU A 283 2.99 17.49 -3.90
N ILE A 284 2.27 17.31 -5.00
CA ILE A 284 2.11 16.01 -5.63
C ILE A 284 2.17 16.17 -7.15
N LEU A 285 3.06 15.43 -7.78
CA LEU A 285 3.25 15.40 -9.22
C LEU A 285 2.99 13.98 -9.71
N ALA A 286 2.27 13.83 -10.80
CA ALA A 286 2.03 12.51 -11.39
C ALA A 286 2.12 12.58 -12.92
N THR A 287 2.63 11.51 -13.49
CA THR A 287 2.59 11.23 -14.93
C THR A 287 2.22 9.77 -15.17
N SER A 288 1.98 9.39 -16.44
CA SER A 288 1.69 8.00 -16.77
C SER A 288 2.91 7.10 -16.51
N GLY A 289 2.63 5.91 -16.05
CA GLY A 289 3.60 4.86 -15.82
C GLY A 289 3.00 3.49 -16.15
N PRO A 290 3.81 2.44 -16.13
CA PRO A 290 3.40 1.08 -16.49
C PRO A 290 2.62 0.37 -15.39
N ASP A 291 1.91 -0.69 -15.78
CA ASP A 291 1.46 -1.72 -14.85
C ASP A 291 2.50 -2.81 -14.65
N ARG A 292 2.20 -3.75 -13.75
CA ARG A 292 3.12 -4.86 -13.40
C ARG A 292 3.31 -5.89 -14.54
N ARG A 293 2.52 -5.85 -15.62
CA ARG A 293 2.66 -6.71 -16.80
C ARG A 293 3.57 -6.13 -17.88
N ALA A 294 3.99 -4.89 -17.72
CA ALA A 294 4.90 -4.26 -18.67
C ALA A 294 6.21 -5.09 -18.77
N PRO A 295 6.72 -5.34 -19.97
CA PRO A 295 7.94 -6.15 -20.16
C PRO A 295 9.16 -5.63 -19.40
N ARG A 296 9.25 -4.31 -19.21
CA ARG A 296 10.33 -3.66 -18.45
C ARG A 296 9.99 -3.43 -16.98
N TRP A 297 8.94 -4.06 -16.45
CA TRP A 297 8.53 -3.86 -15.04
C TRP A 297 9.70 -3.94 -14.03
N PRO A 298 10.67 -4.87 -14.15
CA PRO A 298 11.78 -4.95 -13.19
C PRO A 298 12.59 -3.65 -13.04
N ALA A 299 12.60 -2.78 -14.05
CA ALA A 299 13.34 -1.51 -14.00
C ALA A 299 12.66 -0.45 -13.11
N PHE A 300 11.33 -0.46 -13.00
CA PHE A 300 10.60 0.64 -12.36
C PHE A 300 10.74 0.71 -10.85
N PRO A 301 10.74 -0.38 -10.07
CA PRO A 301 11.08 -0.30 -8.65
C PRO A 301 12.50 0.23 -8.40
N VAL A 302 13.46 -0.12 -9.26
CA VAL A 302 14.84 0.38 -9.19
C VAL A 302 14.89 1.88 -9.49
N LEU A 303 14.22 2.34 -10.56
CA LEU A 303 14.10 3.77 -10.90
C LEU A 303 13.41 4.55 -9.77
N GLY A 304 12.31 4.02 -9.22
CA GLY A 304 11.63 4.65 -8.09
C GLY A 304 12.57 4.86 -6.90
N TYR A 305 13.39 3.87 -6.57
CA TYR A 305 14.39 3.96 -5.50
C TYR A 305 15.46 5.02 -5.78
N VAL A 306 16.01 5.04 -6.98
CA VAL A 306 17.07 5.99 -7.38
C VAL A 306 16.57 7.43 -7.38
N ILE A 307 15.34 7.66 -7.85
CA ILE A 307 14.81 9.02 -8.01
C ILE A 307 14.39 9.62 -6.66
N GLY A 308 13.62 8.90 -5.83
CA GLY A 308 13.11 9.47 -4.58
C GLY A 308 12.71 8.42 -3.53
N GLY A 309 13.09 7.14 -3.69
CA GLY A 309 12.79 6.07 -2.74
C GLY A 309 13.84 5.90 -1.64
N ALA A 310 15.08 6.29 -1.88
CA ALA A 310 16.17 6.20 -0.92
C ALA A 310 16.39 7.52 -0.16
N PRO A 311 16.96 7.49 1.06
CA PRO A 311 17.34 8.71 1.78
C PRO A 311 18.36 9.59 1.04
N ASN A 312 19.17 9.00 0.15
CA ASN A 312 20.16 9.68 -0.67
C ASN A 312 19.77 9.68 -2.17
N ALA A 313 18.48 9.47 -2.47
CA ALA A 313 17.97 9.56 -3.82
C ALA A 313 18.10 10.99 -4.38
N ARG A 314 18.02 11.14 -5.70
CA ARG A 314 18.24 12.43 -6.40
C ARG A 314 17.40 13.57 -5.81
N ILE A 315 16.14 13.31 -5.48
CA ILE A 315 15.23 14.32 -4.93
C ILE A 315 15.69 14.75 -3.51
N ASP A 316 15.86 13.80 -2.60
CA ASP A 316 16.23 14.12 -1.21
C ASP A 316 17.64 14.69 -1.09
N ALA A 317 18.60 14.26 -1.92
CA ALA A 317 19.94 14.81 -1.97
C ALA A 317 19.93 16.34 -2.20
N VAL A 318 19.03 16.80 -3.07
CA VAL A 318 18.91 18.24 -3.37
C VAL A 318 17.96 18.93 -2.39
N LEU A 319 16.70 18.52 -2.31
CA LEU A 319 15.68 19.28 -1.59
C LEU A 319 15.82 19.17 -0.06
N ARG A 320 16.26 18.02 0.43
CA ARG A 320 16.43 17.78 1.86
C ARG A 320 17.84 18.11 2.33
N GLU A 321 18.87 17.46 1.76
CA GLU A 321 20.22 17.53 2.30
C GLU A 321 20.93 18.85 1.91
N GLU A 322 20.79 19.31 0.66
CA GLU A 322 21.45 20.56 0.23
C GLU A 322 20.64 21.80 0.63
N LYS A 323 19.31 21.80 0.37
CA LYS A 323 18.47 23.00 0.53
C LYS A 323 17.75 23.08 1.87
N GLY A 324 17.47 21.96 2.54
CA GLY A 324 16.71 21.92 3.79
C GLY A 324 15.24 22.38 3.64
N TYR A 325 14.64 22.17 2.46
CA TYR A 325 13.27 22.61 2.16
C TYR A 325 12.21 21.66 2.68
N THR A 326 12.56 20.40 2.92
CA THR A 326 11.66 19.30 3.29
C THR A 326 12.31 18.36 4.29
N TYR A 327 11.49 17.56 4.97
CA TYR A 327 11.93 16.37 5.71
C TYR A 327 12.03 15.12 4.80
N GLY A 328 11.52 15.19 3.59
CA GLY A 328 11.60 14.17 2.56
C GLY A 328 10.48 14.29 1.53
N ILE A 329 10.85 14.06 0.28
CA ILE A 329 9.93 13.89 -0.83
C ILE A 329 10.14 12.48 -1.38
N ARG A 330 9.07 11.76 -1.57
CA ARG A 330 9.12 10.38 -2.06
C ARG A 330 8.60 10.27 -3.48
N SER A 331 9.22 9.38 -4.25
CA SER A 331 8.71 9.02 -5.56
C SER A 331 8.58 7.50 -5.72
N GLY A 332 7.68 7.09 -6.60
CA GLY A 332 7.51 5.68 -6.92
C GLY A 332 6.44 5.43 -7.97
N PHE A 333 6.52 4.24 -8.54
CA PHE A 333 5.51 3.77 -9.47
C PHE A 333 4.33 3.17 -8.70
N ARG A 334 3.14 3.53 -9.14
CA ARG A 334 1.86 3.03 -8.61
C ARG A 334 1.14 2.30 -9.72
N PRO A 335 1.43 0.99 -9.89
CA PRO A 335 0.77 0.20 -10.91
C PRO A 335 -0.70 0.01 -10.56
N ARG A 336 -1.53 -0.09 -11.58
CA ARG A 336 -2.93 -0.49 -11.51
C ARG A 336 -3.08 -1.84 -12.22
N GLN A 337 -4.28 -2.38 -12.25
CA GLN A 337 -4.54 -3.61 -13.03
C GLN A 337 -4.26 -3.42 -14.53
N VAL A 338 -4.44 -2.20 -15.05
CA VAL A 338 -4.06 -1.79 -16.40
C VAL A 338 -3.45 -0.40 -16.33
N GLY A 339 -2.20 -0.25 -16.79
CA GLY A 339 -1.43 0.97 -16.69
C GLY A 339 -1.02 1.33 -15.25
N GLY A 340 -0.66 2.57 -15.03
CA GLY A 340 -0.24 3.06 -13.72
C GLY A 340 0.20 4.51 -13.77
N THR A 341 0.77 4.97 -12.69
CA THR A 341 1.34 6.31 -12.57
C THR A 341 2.71 6.26 -11.93
N PHE A 342 3.58 7.19 -12.30
CA PHE A 342 4.72 7.58 -11.49
C PHE A 342 4.34 8.82 -10.69
N VAL A 343 4.54 8.78 -9.38
CA VAL A 343 4.10 9.83 -8.46
C VAL A 343 5.28 10.33 -7.64
N VAL A 344 5.37 11.65 -7.48
CA VAL A 344 6.29 12.32 -6.55
C VAL A 344 5.43 13.09 -5.56
N SER A 345 5.66 12.94 -4.26
CA SER A 345 4.86 13.64 -3.25
C SER A 345 5.64 13.95 -1.97
N GLY A 346 5.30 15.06 -1.34
CA GLY A 346 5.83 15.48 -0.04
C GLY A 346 5.57 16.94 0.27
N SER A 347 5.81 17.30 1.53
CA SER A 347 5.62 18.66 2.02
C SER A 347 6.93 19.45 2.00
N VAL A 348 6.85 20.71 1.62
CA VAL A 348 7.96 21.68 1.66
C VAL A 348 7.56 22.89 2.47
N ARG A 349 8.54 23.68 2.96
CA ARG A 349 8.25 24.98 3.54
C ARG A 349 7.56 25.90 2.51
N ALA A 350 6.61 26.71 2.95
CA ALA A 350 5.83 27.56 2.06
C ALA A 350 6.70 28.54 1.25
N ASP A 351 7.74 29.11 1.85
CA ASP A 351 8.71 30.02 1.20
C ASP A 351 9.61 29.33 0.15
N ALA A 352 9.66 27.99 0.16
CA ALA A 352 10.45 27.20 -0.77
C ALA A 352 9.60 26.53 -1.87
N THR A 353 8.29 26.80 -1.94
CA THR A 353 7.36 26.11 -2.84
C THR A 353 7.78 26.21 -4.31
N VAL A 354 8.04 27.41 -4.79
CA VAL A 354 8.39 27.67 -6.21
C VAL A 354 9.74 27.06 -6.56
N ASP A 355 10.73 27.27 -5.71
CA ASP A 355 12.08 26.71 -5.94
C ASP A 355 12.08 25.19 -5.89
N SER A 356 11.27 24.60 -5.00
CA SER A 356 11.08 23.14 -4.95
C SER A 356 10.43 22.58 -6.23
N LEU A 357 9.41 23.25 -6.78
CA LEU A 357 8.80 22.84 -8.04
C LEU A 357 9.79 22.93 -9.20
N ARG A 358 10.58 24.02 -9.28
CA ARG A 358 11.63 24.20 -10.29
C ARG A 358 12.67 23.09 -10.19
N LEU A 359 13.18 22.81 -9.00
CA LEU A 359 14.17 21.76 -8.74
C LEU A 359 13.63 20.36 -9.05
N LEU A 360 12.36 20.08 -8.70
CA LEU A 360 11.72 18.81 -9.07
C LEU A 360 11.62 18.65 -10.58
N ASP A 361 11.19 19.70 -11.32
CA ASP A 361 11.14 19.65 -12.79
C ASP A 361 12.52 19.40 -13.39
N GLU A 362 13.57 20.10 -12.90
CA GLU A 362 14.96 19.89 -13.32
C GLU A 362 15.46 18.46 -13.04
N ILE A 363 15.22 17.93 -11.83
CA ILE A 363 15.64 16.58 -11.45
C ILE A 363 14.92 15.53 -12.30
N LEU A 364 13.61 15.66 -12.49
CA LEU A 364 12.81 14.69 -13.22
C LEU A 364 13.14 14.70 -14.73
N ARG A 365 13.41 15.87 -15.32
CA ARG A 365 13.94 15.97 -16.69
C ARG A 365 15.33 15.34 -16.80
N GLY A 366 16.20 15.59 -15.83
CA GLY A 366 17.54 15.04 -15.78
C GLY A 366 17.61 13.51 -15.62
N VAL A 367 16.51 12.82 -15.26
CA VAL A 367 16.45 11.35 -15.30
C VAL A 367 16.64 10.83 -16.73
N ALA A 368 16.15 11.57 -17.73
CA ALA A 368 16.29 11.22 -19.14
C ALA A 368 17.76 11.32 -19.64
N ASP A 369 18.62 12.07 -18.95
CA ASP A 369 20.05 12.18 -19.26
C ASP A 369 20.84 10.91 -18.87
N GLY A 370 20.23 10.03 -18.06
CA GLY A 370 20.71 8.72 -17.71
C GLY A 370 20.86 8.47 -16.21
N VAL A 371 20.90 7.18 -15.87
CA VAL A 371 21.19 6.66 -14.54
C VAL A 371 22.65 6.28 -14.48
N THR A 372 23.37 6.72 -13.47
CA THR A 372 24.79 6.38 -13.33
C THR A 372 24.97 4.91 -12.93
N PRO A 373 26.11 4.28 -13.27
CA PRO A 373 26.40 2.90 -12.83
C PRO A 373 26.32 2.71 -11.31
N VAL A 374 26.68 3.72 -10.52
CA VAL A 374 26.61 3.68 -9.06
C VAL A 374 25.16 3.66 -8.58
N GLU A 375 24.29 4.50 -9.14
CA GLU A 375 22.86 4.54 -8.81
C GLU A 375 22.18 3.23 -9.22
N ALA A 376 22.46 2.73 -10.42
CA ALA A 376 21.92 1.47 -10.91
C ALA A 376 22.30 0.30 -9.98
N THR A 377 23.60 0.16 -9.65
CA THR A 377 24.07 -0.87 -8.73
C THR A 377 23.42 -0.74 -7.36
N SER A 378 23.40 0.46 -6.78
CA SER A 378 22.77 0.69 -5.46
C SER A 378 21.29 0.34 -5.45
N GLY A 379 20.55 0.71 -6.49
CA GLY A 379 19.12 0.40 -6.60
C GLY A 379 18.86 -1.10 -6.79
N VAL A 380 19.59 -1.75 -7.68
CA VAL A 380 19.51 -3.20 -7.90
C VAL A 380 19.85 -3.97 -6.63
N ASP A 381 20.96 -3.62 -5.97
CA ASP A 381 21.38 -4.26 -4.73
C ASP A 381 20.33 -4.09 -3.62
N PHE A 382 19.81 -2.87 -3.42
CA PHE A 382 18.77 -2.65 -2.44
C PHE A 382 17.54 -3.52 -2.71
N MET A 383 17.02 -3.52 -3.93
CA MET A 383 15.82 -4.28 -4.26
C MET A 383 16.02 -5.78 -4.12
N THR A 384 17.17 -6.30 -4.57
CA THR A 384 17.40 -7.75 -4.64
C THR A 384 17.98 -8.35 -3.36
N LEU A 385 18.82 -7.60 -2.62
CA LEU A 385 19.42 -8.09 -1.38
C LEU A 385 18.48 -7.96 -0.17
N THR A 386 17.50 -7.04 -0.22
CA THR A 386 16.49 -6.92 0.83
C THR A 386 15.28 -7.85 0.63
N ALA A 387 15.12 -8.44 -0.55
CA ALA A 387 14.00 -9.32 -0.86
C ALA A 387 13.84 -10.48 0.14
N PRO A 388 14.88 -11.23 0.55
CA PRO A 388 14.74 -12.30 1.56
C PRO A 388 14.16 -11.81 2.89
N GLY A 389 14.58 -10.63 3.34
CA GLY A 389 14.09 -10.03 4.58
C GLY A 389 12.66 -9.50 4.46
N ARG A 390 12.28 -9.01 3.28
CA ARG A 390 10.93 -8.51 3.00
C ARG A 390 9.88 -9.64 3.06
N TYR A 391 10.24 -10.82 2.65
CA TYR A 391 9.38 -12.00 2.59
C TYR A 391 9.80 -13.07 3.62
N ALA A 392 10.21 -12.64 4.83
CA ALA A 392 10.69 -13.55 5.87
C ALA A 392 9.57 -14.10 6.76
N THR A 393 8.37 -13.54 6.72
CA THR A 393 7.25 -13.87 7.60
C THR A 393 6.05 -14.40 6.81
N ALA A 394 5.20 -15.19 7.48
CA ALA A 394 4.03 -15.80 6.86
C ALA A 394 3.04 -14.76 6.32
N ASP A 395 2.83 -13.66 7.06
CA ASP A 395 1.98 -12.55 6.63
C ASP A 395 2.51 -11.87 5.36
N ALA A 396 3.81 -11.55 5.31
CA ALA A 396 4.42 -10.93 4.13
C ALA A 396 4.35 -11.84 2.88
N LEU A 397 4.48 -13.15 3.06
CA LEU A 397 4.31 -14.14 1.99
C LEU A 397 2.85 -14.23 1.54
N ALA A 398 1.91 -14.26 2.49
CA ALA A 398 0.49 -14.31 2.20
C ALA A 398 0.02 -13.03 1.47
N ASP A 399 0.49 -11.85 1.91
CA ASP A 399 0.17 -10.57 1.28
C ASP A 399 0.65 -10.52 -0.18
N GLU A 400 1.89 -10.93 -0.44
CA GLU A 400 2.40 -10.96 -1.84
C GLU A 400 1.59 -11.90 -2.71
N LEU A 401 1.29 -13.12 -2.24
CA LEU A 401 0.46 -14.07 -2.99
C LEU A 401 -0.96 -13.53 -3.24
N ALA A 402 -1.57 -12.86 -2.26
CA ALA A 402 -2.86 -12.21 -2.42
C ALA A 402 -2.81 -11.07 -3.46
N HIS A 403 -1.75 -10.26 -3.45
CA HIS A 403 -1.55 -9.22 -4.45
C HIS A 403 -1.33 -9.79 -5.86
N LEU A 404 -0.53 -10.86 -5.99
CA LEU A 404 -0.35 -11.53 -7.28
C LEU A 404 -1.68 -12.07 -7.81
N ALA A 405 -2.49 -12.67 -6.96
CA ALA A 405 -3.82 -13.17 -7.31
C ALA A 405 -4.76 -12.04 -7.74
N ALA A 406 -4.85 -10.96 -6.95
CA ALA A 406 -5.69 -9.79 -7.26
C ALA A 406 -5.33 -9.15 -8.61
N ASP A 407 -4.03 -9.05 -8.90
CA ASP A 407 -3.52 -8.54 -10.17
C ASP A 407 -3.57 -9.61 -11.28
N GLY A 408 -3.83 -10.88 -10.95
CA GLY A 408 -3.77 -12.04 -11.86
C GLY A 408 -2.41 -12.19 -12.51
N LEU A 409 -1.37 -12.04 -11.71
CA LEU A 409 0.01 -12.26 -12.11
C LEU A 409 0.43 -13.72 -11.85
N PRO A 410 1.42 -14.24 -12.57
CA PRO A 410 1.95 -15.59 -12.30
C PRO A 410 2.51 -15.68 -10.88
N LEU A 411 2.41 -16.83 -10.24
CA LEU A 411 2.96 -17.07 -8.89
C LEU A 411 4.50 -16.97 -8.87
N THR A 412 5.16 -17.14 -10.02
CA THR A 412 6.61 -16.95 -10.19
C THR A 412 7.01 -15.48 -10.35
N PHE A 413 6.05 -14.55 -10.48
CA PHE A 413 6.30 -13.15 -10.83
C PHE A 413 7.36 -12.48 -9.96
N THR A 414 7.30 -12.68 -8.64
CA THR A 414 8.23 -12.05 -7.69
C THR A 414 9.65 -12.60 -7.87
N SER A 415 9.81 -13.93 -8.01
CA SER A 415 11.10 -14.56 -8.32
C SER A 415 11.68 -14.09 -9.65
N ASP A 416 10.85 -14.09 -10.70
CA ASP A 416 11.22 -13.68 -12.05
C ASP A 416 11.62 -12.20 -12.09
N THR A 417 10.90 -11.35 -11.37
CA THR A 417 11.19 -9.92 -11.25
C THR A 417 12.52 -9.68 -10.53
N VAL A 418 12.78 -10.34 -9.40
CA VAL A 418 14.06 -10.22 -8.67
C VAL A 418 15.22 -10.73 -9.52
N ALA A 419 15.05 -11.86 -10.21
CA ALA A 419 16.05 -12.40 -11.11
C ALA A 419 16.33 -11.48 -12.32
N ALA A 420 15.31 -10.83 -12.85
CA ALA A 420 15.44 -9.85 -13.93
C ALA A 420 16.13 -8.56 -13.43
N MET A 421 15.78 -8.05 -12.23
CA MET A 421 16.44 -6.87 -11.65
C MET A 421 17.95 -7.03 -11.54
N ARG A 422 18.44 -8.22 -11.16
CA ARG A 422 19.88 -8.51 -11.04
C ARG A 422 20.67 -8.38 -12.36
N ARG A 423 19.99 -8.37 -13.50
CA ARG A 423 20.60 -8.25 -14.83
C ARG A 423 20.47 -6.87 -15.46
N LEU A 424 19.76 -5.94 -14.77
CA LEU A 424 19.56 -4.59 -15.29
C LEU A 424 20.88 -3.83 -15.40
N THR A 425 21.04 -3.17 -16.52
CA THR A 425 22.10 -2.21 -16.78
C THR A 425 21.59 -0.77 -16.66
N PRO A 426 22.46 0.24 -16.56
CA PRO A 426 22.03 1.64 -16.64
C PRO A 426 21.23 1.92 -17.92
N GLU A 427 21.61 1.35 -19.05
CA GLU A 427 20.96 1.52 -20.34
C GLU A 427 19.53 0.96 -20.35
N ASP A 428 19.27 -0.16 -19.63
CA ASP A 428 17.92 -0.72 -19.46
C ASP A 428 17.03 0.20 -18.64
N LEU A 429 17.58 0.82 -17.58
CA LEU A 429 16.87 1.80 -16.75
C LEU A 429 16.54 3.06 -17.54
N ASP A 430 17.49 3.55 -18.33
CA ASP A 430 17.33 4.72 -19.19
C ASP A 430 16.26 4.48 -20.27
N ALA A 431 16.27 3.31 -20.89
CA ALA A 431 15.27 2.93 -21.88
C ALA A 431 13.87 2.84 -21.25
N ALA A 432 13.75 2.21 -20.07
CA ALA A 432 12.49 2.10 -19.36
C ALA A 432 11.91 3.49 -19.01
N TRP A 433 12.75 4.42 -18.55
CA TRP A 433 12.29 5.77 -18.25
C TRP A 433 11.82 6.52 -19.49
N ARG A 434 12.62 6.51 -20.56
CA ARG A 434 12.32 7.30 -21.77
C ARG A 434 11.13 6.76 -22.56
N GLU A 435 10.89 5.46 -22.55
CA GLU A 435 9.89 4.84 -23.41
C GLU A 435 8.56 4.59 -22.70
N ASP A 436 8.58 4.33 -21.39
CA ASP A 436 7.38 3.88 -20.68
C ASP A 436 6.85 4.90 -19.63
N VAL A 437 7.59 5.98 -19.35
CA VAL A 437 7.16 7.03 -18.42
C VAL A 437 6.74 8.28 -19.20
N GLY A 438 5.57 8.82 -18.86
CA GLY A 438 5.04 10.01 -19.52
C GLY A 438 5.88 11.25 -19.23
N THR A 439 5.86 12.19 -20.18
CA THR A 439 6.56 13.49 -20.07
C THR A 439 5.65 14.62 -19.61
N ASP A 440 4.33 14.43 -19.67
CA ASP A 440 3.32 15.40 -19.31
C ASP A 440 2.92 15.22 -17.85
N TRP A 441 3.11 16.24 -17.04
CA TRP A 441 2.86 16.17 -15.61
C TRP A 441 1.52 16.81 -15.22
N THR A 442 0.82 16.16 -14.31
CA THR A 442 -0.23 16.77 -13.49
C THR A 442 0.39 17.15 -12.16
N VAL A 443 0.35 18.43 -11.83
CA VAL A 443 0.93 18.98 -10.61
C VAL A 443 -0.18 19.53 -9.72
N VAL A 444 -0.22 19.13 -8.45
CA VAL A 444 -1.12 19.71 -7.46
C VAL A 444 -0.30 20.27 -6.32
N VAL A 445 -0.59 21.48 -5.94
CA VAL A 445 0.02 22.18 -4.79
C VAL A 445 -1.08 22.58 -3.83
N VAL A 446 -1.03 22.14 -2.59
CA VAL A 446 -1.96 22.55 -1.53
C VAL A 446 -1.23 23.49 -0.58
N GLY A 447 -1.59 24.77 -0.58
CA GLY A 447 -0.91 25.79 0.21
C GLY A 447 -1.47 27.20 -0.04
N ASP A 448 -0.79 28.24 0.37
CA ASP A 448 -1.22 29.64 0.17
C ASP A 448 -0.96 30.07 -1.27
N ALA A 449 -1.95 29.85 -2.14
CA ALA A 449 -1.83 30.11 -3.57
C ALA A 449 -1.55 31.60 -3.87
N SER A 450 -2.03 32.53 -3.03
CA SER A 450 -1.82 33.96 -3.19
C SER A 450 -0.36 34.38 -3.06
N ALA A 451 0.44 33.58 -2.33
CA ALA A 451 1.84 33.89 -2.07
C ALA A 451 2.77 33.56 -3.24
N TYR A 452 2.37 32.65 -4.16
CA TYR A 452 3.31 32.14 -5.18
C TYR A 452 2.69 31.84 -6.55
N ARG A 453 1.40 32.15 -6.78
CA ARG A 453 0.71 31.83 -8.04
C ARG A 453 1.46 32.35 -9.27
N ASP A 454 1.77 33.65 -9.31
CA ASP A 454 2.39 34.29 -10.49
C ASP A 454 3.79 33.71 -10.77
N GLU A 455 4.53 33.37 -9.72
CA GLU A 455 5.84 32.73 -9.84
C GLU A 455 5.73 31.29 -10.35
N VAL A 456 4.72 30.54 -9.92
CA VAL A 456 4.44 29.19 -10.43
C VAL A 456 4.02 29.24 -11.90
N GLU A 457 3.19 30.22 -12.32
CA GLU A 457 2.85 30.44 -13.73
C GLU A 457 4.10 30.72 -14.56
N ALA A 458 5.04 31.51 -14.02
CA ALA A 458 6.31 31.83 -14.68
C ALA A 458 7.25 30.63 -14.88
N LEU A 459 7.11 29.53 -14.11
CA LEU A 459 7.87 28.31 -14.32
C LEU A 459 7.56 27.61 -15.65
N GLY A 460 6.38 27.85 -16.22
CA GLY A 460 6.00 27.27 -17.52
C GLY A 460 5.81 25.76 -17.53
N ILE A 461 5.58 25.12 -16.37
CA ILE A 461 5.36 23.67 -16.26
C ILE A 461 4.06 23.26 -16.94
N GLY A 462 3.05 24.14 -16.97
CA GLY A 462 1.76 23.91 -17.59
C GLY A 462 0.74 24.99 -17.25
N PRO A 463 -0.49 24.94 -17.81
CA PRO A 463 -1.55 25.86 -17.45
C PRO A 463 -1.86 25.81 -15.95
N VAL A 464 -1.97 26.96 -15.29
CA VAL A 464 -2.22 27.06 -13.85
C VAL A 464 -3.69 27.40 -13.58
N SER A 465 -4.29 26.67 -12.65
CA SER A 465 -5.64 26.94 -12.13
C SER A 465 -5.64 26.97 -10.62
N VAL A 466 -6.52 27.79 -10.03
CA VAL A 466 -6.69 27.86 -8.56
C VAL A 466 -8.06 27.34 -8.20
N VAL A 467 -8.11 26.45 -7.19
CA VAL A 467 -9.35 25.90 -6.65
C VAL A 467 -9.38 26.10 -5.13
N PRO A 468 -10.55 26.24 -4.49
CA PRO A 468 -10.65 26.32 -3.04
C PRO A 468 -10.22 25.00 -2.36
N ALA A 469 -9.78 25.10 -1.10
CA ALA A 469 -9.40 23.94 -0.27
C ALA A 469 -10.58 23.05 0.07
#